data_0f765af4561b4fe98262ad112335a32c
#
_entry.id   0f765af4561b4fe98262ad112335a32c
#
_cell.length_a   1.000
_cell.length_b   1.000
_cell.length_c   1.000
_cell.angle_alpha   90.00
_cell.angle_beta   90.00
_cell.angle_gamma   90.00
#
_symmetry.space_group_name_H-M   'P 1'
#
loop_
_entity.id
_entity.type
_entity.pdbx_description
1 polymer ?
#
loop_
_entity_poly.entity_id
_entity_poly.type
_entity_poly.pdbx_seq_one_letter_code
_entity_poly.pdbx_strand_id
1 'polypeptide(L)'
;MRFSKATNYALHTMLALIEASPVKPVGVHQLAESQGVSPTYLSKILTRLVKAGMIESVSGANGGYRLSRKKDEITFLDIIHAIEGNASLFECDFVHGDECLIQAVMKEAEQKMESHLKEAKLADLARKQTQA
;
A
#
# COMPACT_ATOMS: atom_id res chain seq x y z
N MET A 1 -17.52 3.24 -3.60
CA MET A 1 -16.05 3.19 -3.75
C MET A 1 -15.38 3.43 -2.42
N ARG A 2 -14.85 2.39 -1.84
CA ARG A 2 -14.10 2.50 -0.60
C ARG A 2 -12.88 1.62 -0.65
N PHE A 3 -11.77 2.14 -0.20
CA PHE A 3 -10.63 1.29 0.11
C PHE A 3 -10.90 0.56 1.43
N SER A 4 -10.39 -0.66 1.56
CA SER A 4 -10.56 -1.45 2.78
C SER A 4 -9.73 -0.86 3.93
N LYS A 5 -10.09 -1.23 5.16
CA LYS A 5 -9.29 -0.88 6.33
C LYS A 5 -7.87 -1.42 6.21
N ALA A 6 -7.71 -2.58 5.57
CA ALA A 6 -6.40 -3.18 5.34
C ALA A 6 -5.48 -2.24 4.55
N THR A 7 -6.00 -1.53 3.55
CA THR A 7 -5.22 -0.56 2.78
C THR A 7 -4.72 0.58 3.67
N ASN A 8 -5.57 1.08 4.56
CA ASN A 8 -5.16 2.11 5.50
C ASN A 8 -4.01 1.64 6.39
N TYR A 9 -4.14 0.45 6.97
CA TYR A 9 -3.08 -0.11 7.81
C TYR A 9 -1.81 -0.41 7.02
N ALA A 10 -1.95 -0.87 5.77
CA ALA A 10 -0.81 -1.13 4.90
C ALA A 10 -0.02 0.15 4.59
N LEU A 11 -0.71 1.24 4.27
CA LEU A 11 -0.07 2.53 4.00
C LEU A 11 0.68 3.04 5.23
N HIS A 12 0.07 2.97 6.40
CA HIS A 12 0.72 3.40 7.64
C HIS A 12 1.90 2.50 8.01
N THR A 13 1.79 1.19 7.78
CA THR A 13 2.88 0.25 8.00
C THR A 13 4.07 0.57 7.10
N MET A 14 3.81 0.81 5.82
CA MET A 14 4.88 1.16 4.87
C MET A 14 5.55 2.46 5.25
N LEU A 15 4.79 3.45 5.69
CA LEU A 15 5.36 4.72 6.15
C LEU A 15 6.27 4.51 7.36
N ALA A 16 5.82 3.69 8.32
CA ALA A 16 6.63 3.37 9.50
C ALA A 16 7.95 2.68 9.12
N LEU A 17 7.90 1.75 8.16
CA LEU A 17 9.10 1.06 7.70
C LEU A 17 10.05 2.00 6.94
N ILE A 18 9.50 2.93 6.17
CA ILE A 18 10.31 3.94 5.48
C ILE A 18 11.03 4.84 6.49
N GLU A 19 10.34 5.25 7.54
CA GLU A 19 10.92 6.07 8.60
C GLU A 19 12.00 5.32 9.39
N ALA A 20 11.82 4.01 9.58
CA ALA A 20 12.79 3.17 10.30
C ALA A 20 13.98 2.74 9.42
N SER A 21 13.83 2.80 8.09
CA SER A 21 14.87 2.37 7.14
C SER A 21 16.13 3.25 7.25
N PRO A 22 17.33 2.68 7.05
CA PRO A 22 17.64 1.31 6.68
C PRO A 22 18.10 0.41 7.84
N VAL A 23 18.01 0.88 9.07
CA VAL A 23 18.87 0.39 10.16
C VAL A 23 18.49 -0.97 10.69
N LYS A 24 17.21 -1.21 11.03
CA LYS A 24 16.80 -2.46 11.67
C LYS A 24 15.44 -2.93 11.17
N PRO A 25 15.20 -4.25 11.05
CA PRO A 25 13.86 -4.76 10.84
C PRO A 25 12.94 -4.34 11.99
N VAL A 26 11.67 -4.12 11.68
CA VAL A 26 10.67 -3.75 12.67
C VAL A 26 9.73 -4.93 12.89
N GLY A 27 9.56 -5.34 14.14
CA GLY A 27 8.74 -6.49 14.49
C GLY A 27 7.25 -6.22 14.35
N VAL A 28 6.48 -7.30 14.11
CA VAL A 28 5.03 -7.20 13.92
C VAL A 28 4.34 -6.65 15.17
N HIS A 29 4.82 -6.99 16.37
CA HIS A 29 4.22 -6.50 17.62
C HIS A 29 4.35 -4.99 17.75
N GLN A 30 5.51 -4.45 17.41
CA GLN A 30 5.76 -3.01 17.45
C GLN A 30 4.87 -2.28 16.44
N LEU A 31 4.78 -2.81 15.22
CA LEU A 31 3.94 -2.22 14.18
C LEU A 31 2.45 -2.27 14.55
N ALA A 32 2.01 -3.40 15.09
CA ALA A 32 0.62 -3.58 15.50
C ALA A 32 0.25 -2.65 16.66
N GLU A 33 1.12 -2.54 17.64
CA GLU A 33 0.91 -1.66 18.78
C GLU A 33 0.76 -0.21 18.36
N SER A 34 1.62 0.24 17.46
CA SER A 34 1.58 1.61 16.98
C SER A 34 0.28 1.96 16.24
N GLN A 35 -0.41 0.96 15.70
CA GLN A 35 -1.66 1.16 14.96
C GLN A 35 -2.89 0.69 15.72
N GLY A 36 -2.72 0.15 16.92
CA GLY A 36 -3.83 -0.30 17.75
C GLY A 36 -4.56 -1.51 17.20
N VAL A 37 -3.87 -2.42 16.51
CA VAL A 37 -4.44 -3.64 15.95
C VAL A 37 -3.72 -4.86 16.49
N SER A 38 -4.34 -6.05 16.33
CA SER A 38 -3.70 -7.29 16.76
C SER A 38 -2.55 -7.65 15.83
N PRO A 39 -1.47 -8.26 16.38
CA PRO A 39 -0.38 -8.75 15.54
C PRO A 39 -0.84 -9.79 14.51
N THR A 40 -1.80 -10.63 14.87
CA THR A 40 -2.33 -11.65 13.97
C THR A 40 -3.00 -11.01 12.74
N TYR A 41 -3.78 -9.98 12.96
CA TYR A 41 -4.42 -9.26 11.87
C TYR A 41 -3.39 -8.56 10.97
N LEU A 42 -2.45 -7.86 11.59
CA LEU A 42 -1.42 -7.14 10.83
C LEU A 42 -0.51 -8.09 10.07
N SER A 43 -0.23 -9.28 10.61
CA SER A 43 0.57 -10.30 9.91
C SER A 43 -0.02 -10.67 8.56
N LYS A 44 -1.33 -10.70 8.45
CA LYS A 44 -2.01 -11.00 7.17
C LYS A 44 -1.75 -9.91 6.13
N ILE A 45 -1.76 -8.67 6.57
CA ILE A 45 -1.46 -7.51 5.71
C ILE A 45 0.00 -7.54 5.29
N LEU A 46 0.92 -7.78 6.24
CA LEU A 46 2.34 -7.88 5.97
C LEU A 46 2.65 -8.97 4.95
N THR A 47 1.97 -10.11 5.04
CA THR A 47 2.13 -11.21 4.10
C THR A 47 1.80 -10.77 2.67
N ARG A 48 0.74 -9.99 2.49
CA ARG A 48 0.38 -9.44 1.18
C ARG A 48 1.45 -8.49 0.65
N LEU A 49 2.01 -7.67 1.51
CA LEU A 49 3.07 -6.73 1.14
C LEU A 49 4.35 -7.47 0.75
N VAL A 50 4.67 -8.57 1.45
CA VAL A 50 5.81 -9.43 1.10
C VAL A 50 5.59 -10.05 -0.29
N LYS A 51 4.40 -10.60 -0.53
CA LYS A 51 4.07 -11.20 -1.82
C LYS A 51 4.15 -10.21 -2.97
N ALA A 52 3.83 -8.96 -2.71
CA ALA A 52 3.90 -7.90 -3.72
C ALA A 52 5.31 -7.35 -3.91
N GLY A 53 6.29 -7.84 -3.14
CA GLY A 53 7.68 -7.41 -3.28
C GLY A 53 7.99 -6.07 -2.65
N MET A 54 7.13 -5.56 -1.78
CA MET A 54 7.33 -4.26 -1.13
C MET A 54 8.25 -4.37 0.08
N ILE A 55 8.13 -5.46 0.82
CA ILE A 55 8.88 -5.70 2.05
C ILE A 55 9.38 -7.13 2.08
N GLU A 56 10.31 -7.41 2.98
CA GLU A 56 10.81 -8.77 3.23
C GLU A 56 10.85 -9.03 4.72
N SER A 57 10.69 -10.30 5.10
CA SER A 57 10.80 -10.72 6.48
C SER A 57 12.23 -11.15 6.78
N VAL A 58 12.67 -10.85 8.00
CA VAL A 58 14.00 -11.23 8.50
C VAL A 58 13.76 -12.08 9.74
N SER A 59 14.27 -13.32 9.74
CA SER A 59 14.10 -14.22 10.87
C SER A 59 15.10 -13.94 12.00
N GLY A 60 14.86 -14.55 13.17
CA GLY A 60 15.72 -14.47 14.32
C GLY A 60 15.22 -13.53 15.39
N ALA A 61 15.98 -13.45 16.51
CA ALA A 61 15.59 -12.65 17.67
C ALA A 61 15.49 -11.15 17.37
N ASN A 62 16.30 -10.66 16.43
CA ASN A 62 16.29 -9.26 15.99
C ASN A 62 15.64 -9.12 14.63
N GLY A 63 14.78 -10.08 14.29
CA GLY A 63 14.07 -10.08 13.00
C GLY A 63 12.87 -9.16 12.99
N GLY A 64 12.13 -9.24 11.91
CA GLY A 64 10.95 -8.44 11.66
C GLY A 64 10.79 -8.20 10.18
N TYR A 65 10.38 -7.00 9.82
CA TYR A 65 10.14 -6.63 8.42
C TYR A 65 10.96 -5.40 8.06
N ARG A 66 11.42 -5.38 6.83
CA ARG A 66 12.14 -4.23 6.27
C ARG A 66 11.79 -4.06 4.80
N LEU A 67 12.09 -2.89 4.24
CA LEU A 67 11.84 -2.63 2.83
C LEU A 67 12.68 -3.53 1.95
N SER A 68 12.07 -4.07 0.87
CA SER A 68 12.80 -4.80 -0.17
C SER A 68 13.03 -3.96 -1.42
N ARG A 69 12.50 -2.73 -1.43
CA ARG A 69 12.69 -1.75 -2.49
C ARG A 69 13.25 -0.47 -1.91
N LYS A 70 13.85 0.35 -2.76
CA LYS A 70 14.29 1.69 -2.36
C LYS A 70 13.08 2.50 -1.95
N LYS A 71 13.18 3.18 -0.81
CA LYS A 71 12.06 3.94 -0.26
C LYS A 71 11.49 4.98 -1.22
N ASP A 72 12.35 5.58 -2.05
CA ASP A 72 11.93 6.61 -3.00
C ASP A 72 11.17 6.05 -4.21
N GLU A 73 11.12 4.74 -4.36
CA GLU A 73 10.41 4.07 -5.46
C GLU A 73 9.02 3.56 -5.07
N ILE A 74 8.66 3.64 -3.78
CA ILE A 74 7.39 3.11 -3.30
C ILE A 74 6.30 4.18 -3.40
N THR A 75 5.27 3.90 -4.21
CA THR A 75 4.15 4.81 -4.41
C THR A 75 2.90 4.35 -3.69
N PHE A 76 1.96 5.26 -3.50
CA PHE A 76 0.65 4.91 -2.94
C PHE A 76 -0.04 3.85 -3.77
N LEU A 77 0.04 3.96 -5.10
CA LEU A 77 -0.60 3.00 -5.99
C LEU A 77 -0.03 1.59 -5.81
N ASP A 78 1.28 1.45 -5.60
CA ASP A 78 1.91 0.16 -5.36
C ASP A 78 1.29 -0.55 -4.15
N ILE A 79 1.08 0.18 -3.08
CA ILE A 79 0.51 -0.38 -1.84
C ILE A 79 -0.97 -0.71 -2.02
N ILE A 80 -1.71 0.17 -2.68
CA ILE A 80 -3.12 -0.06 -2.96
C ILE A 80 -3.30 -1.33 -3.81
N HIS A 81 -2.49 -1.50 -4.86
CA HIS A 81 -2.56 -2.71 -5.69
C HIS A 81 -2.19 -3.97 -4.93
N ALA A 82 -1.25 -3.87 -3.97
CA ALA A 82 -0.85 -5.02 -3.16
C ALA A 82 -2.00 -5.53 -2.29
N ILE A 83 -2.87 -4.64 -1.83
CA ILE A 83 -3.96 -4.99 -0.91
C ILE A 83 -5.30 -5.15 -1.63
N GLU A 84 -5.65 -4.21 -2.50
CA GLU A 84 -6.95 -4.17 -3.18
C GLU A 84 -6.94 -4.93 -4.51
N GLY A 85 -5.77 -5.22 -5.05
CA GLY A 85 -5.64 -5.73 -6.40
C GLY A 85 -5.66 -4.59 -7.41
N ASN A 86 -5.59 -4.96 -8.69
CA ASN A 86 -5.53 -3.97 -9.78
C ASN A 86 -6.73 -4.05 -10.74
N ALA A 87 -7.82 -4.68 -10.28
CA ALA A 87 -9.03 -4.75 -11.08
C ALA A 87 -9.67 -3.37 -11.21
N SER A 88 -10.34 -3.15 -12.33
CA SER A 88 -11.04 -1.90 -12.57
C SER A 88 -12.16 -1.69 -11.53
N LEU A 89 -12.32 -0.45 -11.07
CA LEU A 89 -13.33 -0.10 -10.09
C LEU A 89 -14.75 -0.12 -10.67
N PHE A 90 -14.87 -0.01 -11.96
CA PHE A 90 -16.16 0.06 -12.64
C PHE A 90 -16.15 -0.80 -13.90
N GLU A 91 -17.19 -1.63 -14.04
CA GLU A 91 -17.39 -2.43 -15.24
C GLU A 91 -18.85 -2.27 -15.67
N CYS A 92 -19.07 -2.22 -16.96
CA CYS A 92 -20.42 -2.20 -17.52
C CYS A 92 -20.88 -3.65 -17.71
N ASP A 93 -21.98 -3.99 -17.03
CA ASP A 93 -22.59 -5.34 -17.08
C ASP A 93 -23.51 -5.52 -18.29
N PHE A 94 -23.81 -4.43 -18.99
CA PHE A 94 -24.69 -4.49 -20.16
C PHE A 94 -23.92 -4.93 -21.40
N VAL A 95 -24.58 -5.75 -22.22
CA VAL A 95 -24.01 -6.17 -23.49
C VAL A 95 -24.31 -5.08 -24.52
N HIS A 96 -23.25 -4.47 -25.06
CA HIS A 96 -23.34 -3.43 -26.08
C HIS A 96 -22.64 -3.85 -27.34
N GLY A 97 -23.11 -3.38 -28.49
CA GLY A 97 -22.36 -3.49 -29.74
C GLY A 97 -21.20 -2.52 -29.81
N ASP A 98 -21.31 -1.41 -29.09
CA ASP A 98 -20.32 -0.33 -29.03
C ASP A 98 -19.80 -0.13 -27.62
N GLU A 99 -18.73 0.66 -27.48
CA GLU A 99 -18.18 1.00 -26.19
C GLU A 99 -19.23 1.75 -25.35
N CYS A 100 -19.32 1.37 -24.06
CA CYS A 100 -20.21 2.04 -23.14
C CYS A 100 -19.66 3.42 -22.77
N LEU A 101 -20.44 4.46 -23.06
CA LEU A 101 -20.01 5.85 -22.79
C LEU A 101 -19.90 6.11 -21.29
N ILE A 102 -20.76 5.49 -20.48
CA ILE A 102 -20.69 5.62 -19.02
C ILE A 102 -19.37 5.01 -18.52
N GLN A 103 -19.02 3.82 -19.02
CA GLN A 103 -17.77 3.16 -18.65
C GLN A 103 -16.56 4.00 -19.06
N ALA A 104 -16.63 4.65 -20.20
CA ALA A 104 -15.54 5.52 -20.68
C ALA A 104 -15.27 6.68 -19.70
N VAL A 105 -16.33 7.32 -19.20
CA VAL A 105 -16.21 8.39 -18.20
C VAL A 105 -15.62 7.87 -16.90
N MET A 106 -16.11 6.71 -16.43
CA MET A 106 -15.63 6.11 -15.19
C MET A 106 -14.18 5.65 -15.28
N LYS A 107 -13.79 5.11 -16.42
CA LYS A 107 -12.38 4.72 -16.65
C LYS A 107 -11.46 5.93 -16.67
N GLU A 108 -11.88 7.03 -17.26
CA GLU A 108 -11.08 8.25 -17.27
C GLU A 108 -10.85 8.77 -15.85
N ALA A 109 -11.89 8.75 -15.01
CA ALA A 109 -11.79 9.15 -13.62
C ALA A 109 -10.82 8.24 -12.85
N GLU A 110 -10.93 6.92 -13.07
CA GLU A 110 -10.05 5.93 -12.46
C GLU A 110 -8.58 6.17 -12.88
N GLN A 111 -8.34 6.44 -14.15
CA GLN A 111 -6.99 6.70 -14.65
C GLN A 111 -6.39 7.96 -14.04
N LYS A 112 -7.17 9.00 -13.85
CA LYS A 112 -6.71 10.23 -13.18
C LYS A 112 -6.34 9.96 -11.73
N MET A 113 -7.17 9.19 -11.03
CA MET A 113 -6.88 8.78 -9.66
C MET A 113 -5.60 7.94 -9.59
N GLU A 114 -5.47 6.96 -10.47
CA GLU A 114 -4.28 6.10 -10.50
C GLU A 114 -3.01 6.88 -10.84
N SER A 115 -3.09 7.82 -11.78
CA SER A 115 -1.94 8.66 -12.13
C SER A 115 -1.48 9.49 -10.94
N HIS A 116 -2.42 10.05 -10.20
CA HIS A 116 -2.10 10.81 -8.98
C HIS A 116 -1.41 9.93 -7.94
N LEU A 117 -2.00 8.75 -7.67
CA LEU A 117 -1.47 7.82 -6.66
C LEU A 117 -0.14 7.19 -7.09
N LYS A 118 0.10 7.08 -8.38
CA LYS A 118 1.36 6.57 -8.91
C LYS A 118 2.50 7.57 -8.74
N GLU A 119 2.18 8.87 -8.77
CA GLU A 119 3.16 9.93 -8.57
C GLU A 119 3.39 10.26 -7.09
N ALA A 120 2.45 9.90 -6.22
CA ALA A 120 2.55 10.17 -4.80
C ALA A 120 3.46 9.13 -4.12
N LYS A 121 4.52 9.60 -3.51
CA LYS A 121 5.51 8.74 -2.83
C LYS A 121 5.40 8.86 -1.33
N LEU A 122 5.38 7.71 -0.65
CA LEU A 122 5.32 7.68 0.81
C LEU A 122 6.55 8.31 1.46
N ALA A 123 7.72 8.20 0.83
CA ALA A 123 8.94 8.81 1.33
C ALA A 123 8.82 10.33 1.45
N ASP A 124 8.03 10.98 0.61
CA ASP A 124 7.84 12.43 0.67
C ASP A 124 7.09 12.83 1.93
N LEU A 125 6.16 11.99 2.40
CA LEU A 125 5.45 12.24 3.67
C LEU A 125 6.38 12.08 4.87
N ALA A 126 7.26 11.08 4.84
CA ALA A 126 8.24 10.88 5.91
C ALA A 126 9.14 12.11 6.05
N ARG A 127 9.60 12.68 4.95
CA ARG A 127 10.41 13.90 4.95
C ARG A 127 9.67 15.09 5.55
N LYS A 128 8.38 15.25 5.19
CA LYS A 128 7.55 16.34 5.72
C LYS A 128 7.35 16.21 7.22
N GLN A 129 7.12 15.00 7.72
CA GLN A 129 6.98 14.75 9.14
C GLN A 129 8.26 15.05 9.90
N THR A 130 9.41 14.76 9.31
CA THR A 130 10.71 15.01 9.93
C THR A 130 11.01 16.50 10.01
N GLN A 131 10.48 17.29 9.09
CA GLN A 131 10.69 18.73 9.03
C GLN A 131 9.71 19.52 9.90
N ALA A 132 8.68 18.88 10.40
CA ALA A 132 7.63 19.54 11.19
C ALA A 132 8.08 19.91 12.61
#